data_619d6b761c32d42256034a5ff8e76b38
#
_entry.id   619d6b761c32d42256034a5ff8e76b38
#
_cell.length_a   1.000
_cell.length_b   1.000
_cell.length_c   1.000
_cell.angle_alpha   90.00
_cell.angle_beta   90.00
_cell.angle_gamma   90.00
#
_symmetry.space_group_name_H-M   'P 1'
#
loop_
_entity.id
_entity.type
_entity.pdbx_description
1 polymer ?
#
loop_
_entity_poly.entity_id
_entity_poly.type
_entity_poly.pdbx_seq_one_letter_code
_entity_poly.pdbx_strand_id
1 'polypeptide(L)'
;MIVDFTFVEYILFVSRKQDMNLKRKEMKKMKEKMKKICLVLAAVFVIVNGVTACGGNAGGTESNGAVSGTVTLAGSTSMEKLANALAEGYMAANPGVTVQAEFNGSSAGVEQMLAGTVNIGNASRNLKESEISEGAVENIVAIDGIAVIVDSTNTVTNVTTEELVKIYTGEINNWNQLGGNNQPIVVIGREAASGTRGAFEELLEIEDKCVYAQELDTTGTVMANVAATPGAIGYVSLDVLDDTVSALSIDGVAASEENIVAGTYSLSRPFVMATKGEISKQSELVQSFFAYIQSEEGQEIIKQVGLILPE
;
A
#
# COMPACT_ATOMS: atom_id res chain seq x y z
N MET A 1 -9.09 46.72 21.91
CA MET A 1 -10.15 45.68 21.93
C MET A 1 -9.42 44.36 22.10
N ILE A 2 -9.23 43.94 23.36
CA ILE A 2 -8.57 42.65 23.70
C ILE A 2 -9.72 41.62 23.70
N VAL A 3 -9.83 40.84 22.62
CA VAL A 3 -10.75 39.70 22.57
C VAL A 3 -10.13 38.60 23.41
N ASP A 4 -10.85 38.21 24.45
CA ASP A 4 -10.45 37.28 25.50
C ASP A 4 -10.03 35.91 24.91
N PHE A 5 -8.74 35.65 24.83
CA PHE A 5 -8.15 34.41 24.29
C PHE A 5 -8.59 33.16 25.07
N THR A 6 -9.03 33.34 26.33
CA THR A 6 -9.51 32.28 27.22
C THR A 6 -10.88 31.73 26.84
N PHE A 7 -11.75 32.54 26.23
CA PHE A 7 -13.11 32.12 25.85
C PHE A 7 -13.13 31.22 24.62
N VAL A 8 -12.25 31.49 23.66
CA VAL A 8 -12.11 30.67 22.43
C VAL A 8 -11.51 29.29 22.77
N GLU A 9 -10.49 29.24 23.64
CA GLU A 9 -9.93 27.97 24.10
C GLU A 9 -10.94 27.13 24.90
N TYR A 10 -11.77 27.78 25.71
CA TYR A 10 -12.83 27.07 26.44
C TYR A 10 -13.89 26.46 25.49
N ILE A 11 -14.30 27.16 24.45
CA ILE A 11 -15.25 26.65 23.46
C ILE A 11 -14.65 25.47 22.68
N LEU A 12 -13.38 25.57 22.26
CA LEU A 12 -12.66 24.47 21.58
C LEU A 12 -12.49 23.25 22.48
N PHE A 13 -12.21 23.45 23.76
CA PHE A 13 -12.11 22.36 24.74
C PHE A 13 -13.45 21.66 24.95
N VAL A 14 -14.56 22.40 25.06
CA VAL A 14 -15.91 21.83 25.21
C VAL A 14 -16.32 21.07 23.95
N SER A 15 -16.05 21.62 22.75
CA SER A 15 -16.32 20.96 21.47
C SER A 15 -15.55 19.63 21.33
N ARG A 16 -14.24 19.61 21.61
CA ARG A 16 -13.43 18.37 21.60
C ARG A 16 -13.93 17.32 22.61
N LYS A 17 -14.42 17.77 23.77
CA LYS A 17 -14.96 16.86 24.78
C LYS A 17 -16.33 16.27 24.35
N GLN A 18 -17.13 17.02 23.63
CA GLN A 18 -18.38 16.53 23.03
C GLN A 18 -18.12 15.51 21.93
N ASP A 19 -17.17 15.77 21.03
CA ASP A 19 -16.77 14.85 19.96
C ASP A 19 -16.21 13.52 20.51
N MET A 20 -15.37 13.59 21.53
CA MET A 20 -14.86 12.37 22.18
C MET A 20 -15.98 11.56 22.85
N ASN A 21 -16.97 12.21 23.43
CA ASN A 21 -18.12 11.52 24.02
C ASN A 21 -19.03 10.89 22.95
N LEU A 22 -19.18 11.54 21.80
CA LEU A 22 -19.93 11.00 20.67
C LEU A 22 -19.26 9.75 20.11
N LYS A 23 -17.94 9.81 19.84
CA LYS A 23 -17.14 8.67 19.38
C LYS A 23 -17.17 7.51 20.39
N ARG A 24 -17.12 7.78 21.71
CA ARG A 24 -17.28 6.75 22.74
C ARG A 24 -18.66 6.07 22.73
N LYS A 25 -19.73 6.83 22.47
CA LYS A 25 -21.10 6.27 22.37
C LYS A 25 -21.23 5.39 21.12
N GLU A 26 -20.66 5.80 20.01
CA GLU A 26 -20.69 5.01 18.76
C GLU A 26 -19.87 3.72 18.89
N MET A 27 -18.68 3.77 19.47
CA MET A 27 -17.89 2.57 19.76
C MET A 27 -18.62 1.60 20.70
N LYS A 28 -19.36 2.11 21.70
CA LYS A 28 -20.17 1.23 22.58
C LYS A 28 -21.30 0.58 21.80
N LYS A 29 -22.00 1.30 20.93
CA LYS A 29 -23.06 0.77 20.07
C LYS A 29 -22.53 -0.29 19.09
N MET A 30 -21.35 -0.09 18.54
CA MET A 30 -20.69 -1.04 17.64
C MET A 30 -20.28 -2.33 18.40
N LYS A 31 -19.69 -2.21 19.59
CA LYS A 31 -19.38 -3.35 20.45
C LYS A 31 -20.62 -4.17 20.86
N GLU A 32 -21.74 -3.50 21.13
CA GLU A 32 -23.00 -4.19 21.44
C GLU A 32 -23.60 -4.90 20.21
N LYS A 33 -23.49 -4.29 19.01
CA LYS A 33 -23.88 -4.95 17.74
C LYS A 33 -23.01 -6.18 17.47
N MET A 34 -21.68 -6.07 17.63
CA MET A 34 -20.77 -7.21 17.46
C MET A 34 -21.05 -8.34 18.45
N LYS A 35 -21.33 -8.03 19.73
CA LYS A 35 -21.74 -9.05 20.72
C LYS A 35 -23.02 -9.79 20.31
N LYS A 36 -24.00 -9.08 19.76
CA LYS A 36 -25.26 -9.69 19.28
C LYS A 36 -25.02 -10.59 18.05
N ILE A 37 -24.12 -10.20 17.14
CA ILE A 37 -23.75 -11.00 15.98
C ILE A 37 -22.99 -12.28 16.43
N CYS A 38 -22.05 -12.16 17.36
CA CYS A 38 -21.36 -13.32 17.92
C CYS A 38 -22.32 -14.29 18.66
N LEU A 39 -23.36 -13.77 19.32
CA LEU A 39 -24.35 -14.60 20.02
C LEU A 39 -25.27 -15.35 19.04
N VAL A 40 -25.57 -14.76 17.89
CA VAL A 40 -26.36 -15.42 16.83
C VAL A 40 -25.53 -16.51 16.12
N LEU A 41 -24.24 -16.26 15.89
CA LEU A 41 -23.33 -17.25 15.31
C LEU A 41 -23.07 -18.43 16.26
N ALA A 42 -23.02 -18.21 17.56
CA ALA A 42 -22.88 -19.29 18.57
C ALA A 42 -24.13 -20.19 18.65
N ALA A 43 -25.34 -19.67 18.38
CA ALA A 43 -26.58 -20.45 18.40
C ALA A 43 -26.74 -21.34 17.16
N VAL A 44 -26.08 -21.07 16.05
CA VAL A 44 -26.12 -21.92 14.84
C VAL A 44 -25.16 -23.11 14.95
N PHE A 45 -24.14 -23.06 15.84
CA PHE A 45 -23.14 -24.13 15.99
C PHE A 45 -23.59 -25.33 16.82
N VAL A 46 -24.76 -25.31 17.48
CA VAL A 46 -25.22 -26.35 18.40
C VAL A 46 -26.16 -27.38 17.73
N ILE A 47 -26.56 -27.23 16.47
CA ILE A 47 -27.57 -28.11 15.83
C ILE A 47 -26.96 -29.19 14.92
N VAL A 48 -25.64 -29.31 14.75
CA VAL A 48 -25.01 -30.26 13.81
C VAL A 48 -24.24 -31.39 14.48
N ASN A 49 -24.44 -31.70 15.77
CA ASN A 49 -23.83 -32.87 16.39
C ASN A 49 -24.87 -33.86 16.89
N GLY A 50 -25.37 -34.69 16.02
CA GLY A 50 -26.17 -35.83 16.42
C GLY A 50 -26.82 -36.58 15.28
N VAL A 51 -26.06 -37.43 14.56
CA VAL A 51 -26.48 -38.75 14.09
C VAL A 51 -25.23 -39.52 13.63
N THR A 52 -24.75 -40.43 14.44
CA THR A 52 -23.89 -41.53 14.04
C THR A 52 -24.77 -42.76 13.80
N ALA A 53 -24.78 -43.30 12.58
CA ALA A 53 -25.02 -44.73 12.39
C ALA A 53 -24.53 -45.23 11.02
N CYS A 54 -23.79 -46.29 11.04
CA CYS A 54 -23.16 -47.11 10.03
C CYS A 54 -23.91 -47.35 8.71
N GLY A 55 -23.16 -47.53 7.62
CA GLY A 55 -23.59 -48.26 6.44
C GLY A 55 -22.85 -47.80 5.18
N GLY A 56 -21.87 -48.61 4.70
CA GLY A 56 -21.06 -48.32 3.52
C GLY A 56 -21.83 -48.26 2.21
N ASN A 57 -21.39 -47.49 1.30
CA ASN A 57 -21.09 -47.85 -0.08
C ASN A 57 -20.41 -46.70 -0.81
N ALA A 58 -19.49 -47.05 -1.69
CA ALA A 58 -18.68 -46.12 -2.48
C ALA A 58 -19.57 -45.30 -3.45
N GLY A 59 -19.47 -43.97 -3.36
CA GLY A 59 -19.96 -43.04 -4.31
C GLY A 59 -19.08 -41.78 -4.19
N GLY A 60 -18.26 -41.50 -5.20
CA GLY A 60 -17.36 -40.37 -5.19
C GLY A 60 -18.13 -39.05 -5.02
N THR A 61 -18.04 -38.48 -3.86
CA THR A 61 -18.37 -37.11 -3.60
C THR A 61 -17.07 -36.34 -3.86
N GLU A 62 -17.05 -35.50 -4.89
CA GLU A 62 -16.03 -34.45 -5.00
C GLU A 62 -16.07 -33.67 -3.67
N SER A 63 -15.10 -33.95 -2.80
CA SER A 63 -14.86 -33.08 -1.67
C SER A 63 -14.37 -31.76 -2.25
N ASN A 64 -15.19 -30.71 -2.20
CA ASN A 64 -14.69 -29.35 -2.18
C ASN A 64 -13.77 -29.27 -0.97
N GLY A 65 -12.50 -29.65 -1.16
CA GLY A 65 -11.49 -29.62 -0.11
C GLY A 65 -11.28 -28.17 0.26
N ALA A 66 -11.76 -27.76 1.43
CA ALA A 66 -11.48 -26.44 1.96
C ALA A 66 -9.97 -26.23 1.96
N VAL A 67 -9.50 -25.25 1.24
CA VAL A 67 -8.07 -24.90 1.15
C VAL A 67 -7.60 -24.51 2.55
N SER A 68 -6.47 -25.06 2.99
CA SER A 68 -5.91 -24.74 4.32
C SER A 68 -4.39 -24.68 4.26
N GLY A 69 -3.79 -23.89 5.16
CA GLY A 69 -2.34 -23.72 5.23
C GLY A 69 -1.93 -22.27 5.36
N THR A 70 -0.65 -21.98 5.07
CA THR A 70 -0.09 -20.62 5.17
C THR A 70 0.45 -20.16 3.81
N VAL A 71 0.05 -18.96 3.37
CA VAL A 71 0.67 -18.21 2.28
C VAL A 71 1.59 -17.18 2.91
N THR A 72 2.83 -17.11 2.45
CA THR A 72 3.83 -16.14 2.94
C THR A 72 4.19 -15.15 1.85
N LEU A 73 4.17 -13.86 2.20
CA LEU A 73 4.53 -12.75 1.33
C LEU A 73 5.68 -11.96 1.97
N ALA A 74 6.59 -11.42 1.15
CA ALA A 74 7.58 -10.46 1.61
C ALA A 74 7.80 -9.38 0.54
N GLY A 75 8.20 -8.17 0.94
CA GLY A 75 8.66 -7.17 -0.02
C GLY A 75 8.24 -5.74 0.21
N SER A 76 7.68 -5.10 -0.81
CA SER A 76 7.42 -3.68 -0.89
C SER A 76 6.59 -3.11 0.27
N THR A 77 7.13 -2.09 0.94
CA THR A 77 6.41 -1.33 1.96
C THR A 77 5.29 -0.46 1.39
N SER A 78 5.34 -0.11 0.10
CA SER A 78 4.24 0.58 -0.59
C SER A 78 3.04 -0.33 -0.85
N MET A 79 3.23 -1.65 -0.85
CA MET A 79 2.15 -2.62 -1.03
C MET A 79 1.54 -3.09 0.29
N GLU A 80 1.98 -2.55 1.43
CA GLU A 80 1.53 -2.99 2.76
C GLU A 80 0.01 -2.92 2.92
N LYS A 81 -0.59 -1.79 2.53
CA LYS A 81 -2.03 -1.56 2.63
C LYS A 81 -2.81 -2.56 1.75
N LEU A 82 -2.40 -2.73 0.49
CA LEU A 82 -3.01 -3.68 -0.45
C LEU A 82 -2.86 -5.12 0.03
N ALA A 83 -1.62 -5.54 0.36
CA ALA A 83 -1.33 -6.92 0.74
C ALA A 83 -2.10 -7.33 2.01
N ASN A 84 -2.19 -6.45 3.01
CA ASN A 84 -2.95 -6.70 4.22
C ASN A 84 -4.46 -6.78 3.93
N ALA A 85 -5.02 -5.88 3.12
CA ALA A 85 -6.44 -5.91 2.78
C ALA A 85 -6.83 -7.19 2.00
N LEU A 86 -6.02 -7.59 1.02
CA LEU A 86 -6.23 -8.85 0.29
C LEU A 86 -6.07 -10.08 1.20
N ALA A 87 -5.08 -10.06 2.10
CA ALA A 87 -4.87 -11.13 3.07
C ALA A 87 -6.06 -11.27 4.03
N GLU A 88 -6.57 -10.17 4.58
CA GLU A 88 -7.74 -10.17 5.47
C GLU A 88 -8.99 -10.69 4.76
N GLY A 89 -9.27 -10.20 3.55
CA GLY A 89 -10.41 -10.66 2.75
C GLY A 89 -10.30 -12.13 2.41
N TYR A 90 -9.14 -12.60 1.94
CA TYR A 90 -8.92 -14.02 1.62
C TYR A 90 -9.06 -14.94 2.84
N MET A 91 -8.50 -14.56 4.00
CA MET A 91 -8.65 -15.32 5.24
C MET A 91 -10.10 -15.34 5.75
N ALA A 92 -10.85 -14.25 5.56
CA ALA A 92 -12.27 -14.19 5.90
C ALA A 92 -13.10 -15.17 5.04
N ALA A 93 -12.80 -15.28 3.74
CA ALA A 93 -13.42 -16.20 2.82
C ALA A 93 -12.95 -17.65 3.02
N ASN A 94 -11.75 -17.88 3.58
CA ASN A 94 -11.13 -19.19 3.76
C ASN A 94 -10.61 -19.40 5.20
N PRO A 95 -11.48 -19.75 6.18
CA PRO A 95 -11.12 -19.80 7.60
C PRO A 95 -9.98 -20.79 7.98
N GLY A 96 -9.62 -21.71 7.07
CA GLY A 96 -8.50 -22.65 7.24
C GLY A 96 -7.15 -22.10 6.80
N VAL A 97 -7.11 -20.88 6.23
CA VAL A 97 -5.90 -20.28 5.67
C VAL A 97 -5.36 -19.18 6.58
N THR A 98 -4.03 -19.09 6.63
CA THR A 98 -3.30 -17.96 7.21
C THR A 98 -2.48 -17.29 6.10
N VAL A 99 -2.52 -15.97 6.00
CA VAL A 99 -1.64 -15.19 5.14
C VAL A 99 -0.71 -14.38 6.03
N GLN A 100 0.60 -14.47 5.81
CA GLN A 100 1.62 -13.74 6.55
C GLN A 100 2.41 -12.86 5.59
N ALA A 101 2.56 -11.59 5.91
CA ALA A 101 3.28 -10.64 5.08
C ALA A 101 4.36 -9.91 5.88
N GLU A 102 5.53 -9.72 5.26
CA GLU A 102 6.63 -8.90 5.75
C GLU A 102 6.92 -7.78 4.75
N PHE A 103 7.25 -6.59 5.25
CA PHE A 103 7.45 -5.40 4.40
C PHE A 103 8.87 -4.86 4.59
N ASN A 104 9.81 -5.39 3.80
CA ASN A 104 11.25 -5.20 3.91
C ASN A 104 11.92 -4.72 2.60
N GLY A 105 11.12 -4.19 1.67
CA GLY A 105 11.57 -3.67 0.38
C GLY A 105 11.44 -4.68 -0.76
N SER A 106 11.17 -4.15 -1.98
CA SER A 106 10.86 -4.98 -3.16
C SER A 106 11.96 -5.96 -3.52
N SER A 107 13.22 -5.50 -3.53
CA SER A 107 14.36 -6.37 -3.88
C SER A 107 14.52 -7.51 -2.88
N ALA A 108 14.39 -7.22 -1.57
CA ALA A 108 14.47 -8.24 -0.53
C ALA A 108 13.33 -9.27 -0.63
N GLY A 109 12.10 -8.83 -0.93
CA GLY A 109 10.96 -9.74 -1.11
C GLY A 109 11.11 -10.65 -2.31
N VAL A 110 11.54 -10.12 -3.46
CA VAL A 110 11.79 -10.94 -4.66
C VAL A 110 12.94 -11.93 -4.43
N GLU A 111 14.01 -11.50 -3.77
CA GLU A 111 15.12 -12.39 -3.41
C GLU A 111 14.66 -13.54 -2.50
N GLN A 112 13.87 -13.25 -1.47
CA GLN A 112 13.31 -14.26 -0.57
C GLN A 112 12.39 -15.24 -1.31
N MET A 113 11.59 -14.77 -2.25
CA MET A 113 10.73 -15.60 -3.09
C MET A 113 11.57 -16.51 -4.00
N LEU A 114 12.61 -15.98 -4.67
CA LEU A 114 13.52 -16.77 -5.49
C LEU A 114 14.26 -17.82 -4.68
N ALA A 115 14.65 -17.50 -3.45
CA ALA A 115 15.26 -18.44 -2.50
C ALA A 115 14.25 -19.49 -1.95
N GLY A 116 12.94 -19.31 -2.18
CA GLY A 116 11.89 -20.21 -1.69
C GLY A 116 11.58 -20.09 -0.19
N THR A 117 11.98 -18.98 0.46
CA THR A 117 11.68 -18.72 1.88
C THR A 117 10.29 -18.11 2.07
N VAL A 118 9.76 -17.46 1.04
CA VAL A 118 8.36 -17.01 0.96
C VAL A 118 7.73 -17.48 -0.35
N ASN A 119 6.40 -17.51 -0.40
CA ASN A 119 5.67 -17.94 -1.60
C ASN A 119 5.61 -16.83 -2.67
N ILE A 120 5.46 -15.57 -2.22
CA ILE A 120 5.20 -14.42 -3.08
C ILE A 120 6.14 -13.28 -2.70
N GLY A 121 6.80 -12.69 -3.70
CA GLY A 121 7.61 -11.48 -3.57
C GLY A 121 6.83 -10.26 -4.02
N ASN A 122 6.57 -9.32 -3.13
CA ASN A 122 5.85 -8.08 -3.45
C ASN A 122 6.82 -7.02 -3.98
N ALA A 123 6.61 -6.56 -5.21
CA ALA A 123 7.43 -5.50 -5.82
C ALA A 123 6.56 -4.34 -6.32
N SER A 124 6.95 -3.12 -6.01
CA SER A 124 6.32 -1.89 -6.48
C SER A 124 7.10 -1.27 -7.63
N ARG A 125 7.52 -2.10 -8.55
CA ARG A 125 8.22 -1.84 -9.81
C ARG A 125 8.12 -3.08 -10.70
N ASN A 126 8.48 -2.94 -11.97
CA ASN A 126 8.75 -4.11 -12.81
C ASN A 126 9.89 -4.96 -12.20
N LEU A 127 9.89 -6.24 -12.48
CA LEU A 127 11.01 -7.10 -12.09
C LEU A 127 12.25 -6.77 -12.93
N LYS A 128 13.42 -6.86 -12.30
CA LYS A 128 14.69 -6.70 -13.00
C LYS A 128 14.93 -7.89 -13.93
N GLU A 129 15.64 -7.68 -15.03
CA GLU A 129 16.05 -8.76 -15.94
C GLU A 129 16.81 -9.90 -15.22
N SER A 130 17.61 -9.56 -14.20
CA SER A 130 18.29 -10.55 -13.37
C SER A 130 17.29 -11.42 -12.59
N GLU A 131 16.26 -10.82 -12.00
CA GLU A 131 15.22 -11.54 -11.25
C GLU A 131 14.39 -12.46 -12.17
N ILE A 132 14.05 -11.99 -13.37
CA ILE A 132 13.34 -12.78 -14.40
C ILE A 132 14.22 -13.95 -14.87
N SER A 133 15.52 -13.72 -15.10
CA SER A 133 16.46 -14.76 -15.52
C SER A 133 16.66 -15.86 -14.47
N GLU A 134 16.44 -15.55 -13.19
CA GLU A 134 16.46 -16.50 -12.07
C GLU A 134 15.10 -17.24 -11.89
N GLY A 135 14.12 -16.94 -12.74
CA GLY A 135 12.82 -17.63 -12.80
C GLY A 135 11.70 -16.92 -12.09
N ALA A 136 11.85 -15.63 -11.73
CA ALA A 136 10.74 -14.83 -11.26
C ALA A 136 9.75 -14.53 -12.40
N VAL A 137 8.47 -14.60 -12.10
CA VAL A 137 7.35 -14.24 -13.00
C VAL A 137 6.60 -13.08 -12.43
N GLU A 138 6.38 -12.05 -13.26
CA GLU A 138 5.55 -10.90 -12.91
C GLU A 138 4.07 -11.26 -12.96
N ASN A 139 3.39 -11.05 -11.84
CA ASN A 139 1.95 -11.06 -11.78
C ASN A 139 1.50 -9.66 -11.34
N ILE A 140 1.15 -8.81 -12.30
CA ILE A 140 0.68 -7.45 -12.01
C ILE A 140 -0.72 -7.55 -11.39
N VAL A 141 -0.87 -7.03 -10.18
CA VAL A 141 -2.13 -7.08 -9.42
C VAL A 141 -2.82 -5.73 -9.35
N ALA A 142 -2.07 -4.64 -9.47
CA ALA A 142 -2.60 -3.28 -9.48
C ALA A 142 -1.63 -2.32 -10.18
N ILE A 143 -2.13 -1.12 -10.52
CA ILE A 143 -1.33 0.03 -10.94
C ILE A 143 -1.40 1.09 -9.85
N ASP A 144 -0.27 1.69 -9.52
CA ASP A 144 -0.10 2.73 -8.50
C ASP A 144 0.57 3.97 -9.09
N GLY A 145 0.26 5.14 -8.51
CA GLY A 145 0.95 6.39 -8.80
C GLY A 145 2.02 6.69 -7.75
N ILE A 146 3.17 7.20 -8.18
CA ILE A 146 4.18 7.75 -7.26
C ILE A 146 3.90 9.23 -7.06
N ALA A 147 3.34 9.60 -5.91
CA ALA A 147 3.11 10.98 -5.55
C ALA A 147 4.40 11.63 -5.06
N VAL A 148 4.81 12.75 -5.68
CA VAL A 148 5.89 13.60 -5.17
C VAL A 148 5.30 14.50 -4.11
N ILE A 149 5.85 14.44 -2.89
CA ILE A 149 5.31 15.11 -1.71
C ILE A 149 6.28 16.14 -1.15
N VAL A 150 5.73 17.20 -0.59
CA VAL A 150 6.46 18.28 0.11
C VAL A 150 5.82 18.56 1.46
N ASP A 151 6.54 19.21 2.35
CA ASP A 151 5.96 19.70 3.61
C ASP A 151 4.80 20.67 3.34
N SER A 152 3.80 20.67 4.23
CA SER A 152 2.55 21.43 4.04
C SER A 152 2.73 22.96 4.02
N THR A 153 3.92 23.47 4.38
CA THR A 153 4.25 24.91 4.33
C THR A 153 4.88 25.34 3.02
N ASN A 154 5.20 24.40 2.13
CA ASN A 154 5.75 24.69 0.82
C ASN A 154 4.72 25.40 -0.06
N THR A 155 5.15 26.47 -0.73
CA THR A 155 4.28 27.26 -1.60
C THR A 155 4.34 26.88 -3.07
N VAL A 156 5.29 26.01 -3.46
CA VAL A 156 5.37 25.43 -4.81
C VAL A 156 4.36 24.27 -4.89
N THR A 157 3.51 24.29 -5.88
CA THR A 157 2.45 23.29 -6.09
C THR A 157 2.62 22.47 -7.37
N ASN A 158 3.54 22.90 -8.24
CA ASN A 158 3.83 22.24 -9.51
C ASN A 158 5.31 22.36 -9.84
N VAL A 159 5.86 21.30 -10.40
CA VAL A 159 7.19 21.27 -11.02
C VAL A 159 7.12 20.53 -12.36
N THR A 160 8.01 20.89 -13.28
CA THR A 160 8.19 20.09 -14.50
C THR A 160 9.01 18.83 -14.19
N THR A 161 8.89 17.82 -15.06
CA THR A 161 9.76 16.63 -15.00
C THR A 161 11.25 17.02 -15.02
N GLU A 162 11.65 17.99 -15.84
CA GLU A 162 13.03 18.49 -15.89
C GLU A 162 13.48 19.14 -14.57
N GLU A 163 12.62 19.94 -13.93
CA GLU A 163 12.90 20.55 -12.63
C GLU A 163 12.99 19.49 -11.52
N LEU A 164 12.11 18.48 -11.57
CA LEU A 164 12.14 17.36 -10.63
C LEU A 164 13.47 16.59 -10.73
N VAL A 165 13.92 16.28 -11.95
CA VAL A 165 15.25 15.68 -12.19
C VAL A 165 16.35 16.54 -11.58
N LYS A 166 16.34 17.86 -11.82
CA LYS A 166 17.35 18.78 -11.27
C LYS A 166 17.34 18.87 -9.75
N ILE A 167 16.17 18.75 -9.13
CA ILE A 167 16.06 18.69 -7.65
C ILE A 167 16.77 17.40 -7.14
N TYR A 168 16.41 16.26 -7.70
CA TYR A 168 16.94 14.98 -7.21
C TYR A 168 18.41 14.76 -7.56
N THR A 169 18.93 15.40 -8.61
CA THR A 169 20.37 15.40 -8.95
C THR A 169 21.18 16.51 -8.24
N GLY A 170 20.51 17.37 -7.45
CA GLY A 170 21.15 18.40 -6.64
C GLY A 170 21.48 19.70 -7.38
N GLU A 171 21.07 19.85 -8.64
CA GLU A 171 21.26 21.09 -9.44
C GLU A 171 20.35 22.21 -8.94
N ILE A 172 19.10 21.89 -8.56
CA ILE A 172 18.19 22.80 -7.88
C ILE A 172 18.16 22.39 -6.39
N ASN A 173 18.57 23.30 -5.52
CA ASN A 173 18.74 23.03 -4.09
C ASN A 173 18.06 24.04 -3.16
N ASN A 174 17.27 24.97 -3.74
CA ASN A 174 16.49 25.94 -2.97
C ASN A 174 15.16 26.22 -3.69
N TRP A 175 14.07 26.23 -2.95
CA TRP A 175 12.72 26.43 -3.48
C TRP A 175 12.52 27.79 -4.17
N ASN A 176 13.33 28.82 -3.83
CA ASN A 176 13.24 30.12 -4.52
C ASN A 176 13.64 30.06 -6.00
N GLN A 177 14.39 29.03 -6.43
CA GLN A 177 14.72 28.80 -7.84
C GLN A 177 13.48 28.38 -8.66
N LEU A 178 12.43 27.95 -7.96
CA LEU A 178 11.14 27.51 -8.51
C LEU A 178 9.98 28.45 -8.14
N GLY A 179 10.30 29.69 -7.72
CA GLY A 179 9.29 30.68 -7.34
C GLY A 179 8.70 30.49 -5.93
N GLY A 180 9.22 29.56 -5.15
CA GLY A 180 8.85 29.34 -3.76
C GLY A 180 9.61 30.23 -2.78
N ASN A 181 9.51 29.91 -1.50
CA ASN A 181 10.21 30.59 -0.42
C ASN A 181 11.73 30.38 -0.53
N ASN A 182 12.52 31.32 0.07
CA ASN A 182 13.97 31.12 0.21
C ASN A 182 14.24 30.07 1.28
N GLN A 183 14.10 28.79 0.91
CA GLN A 183 14.18 27.62 1.75
C GLN A 183 15.03 26.56 1.04
N PRO A 184 16.11 26.04 1.66
CA PRO A 184 16.86 24.92 1.11
C PRO A 184 15.96 23.68 0.90
N ILE A 185 16.19 22.97 -0.20
CA ILE A 185 15.50 21.71 -0.47
C ILE A 185 16.20 20.57 0.29
N VAL A 186 15.42 19.80 1.03
CA VAL A 186 15.88 18.58 1.73
C VAL A 186 15.28 17.37 1.01
N VAL A 187 16.10 16.70 0.19
CA VAL A 187 15.66 15.55 -0.60
C VAL A 187 15.64 14.29 0.29
N ILE A 188 14.46 13.78 0.53
CA ILE A 188 14.24 12.54 1.32
C ILE A 188 13.83 11.42 0.36
N GLY A 189 14.64 10.37 0.32
CA GLY A 189 14.40 9.21 -0.54
C GLY A 189 14.26 7.91 0.25
N ARG A 190 14.34 6.83 -0.48
CA ARG A 190 14.25 5.46 0.01
C ARG A 190 15.59 4.77 -0.12
N GLU A 191 15.81 3.74 0.71
CA GLU A 191 16.95 2.83 0.59
C GLU A 191 16.99 2.09 -0.77
N ALA A 192 18.14 1.51 -1.12
CA ALA A 192 18.36 0.85 -2.41
C ALA A 192 17.46 -0.38 -2.67
N ALA A 193 16.98 -1.07 -1.62
CA ALA A 193 16.07 -2.21 -1.75
C ALA A 193 14.62 -1.80 -2.11
N SER A 194 14.29 -0.50 -2.05
CA SER A 194 12.96 0.02 -2.32
C SER A 194 12.59 -0.07 -3.79
N GLY A 195 11.46 -0.72 -4.09
CA GLY A 195 10.88 -0.69 -5.43
C GLY A 195 10.35 0.69 -5.82
N THR A 196 9.89 1.50 -4.85
CA THR A 196 9.44 2.87 -5.13
C THR A 196 10.60 3.73 -5.60
N ARG A 197 11.77 3.62 -4.96
CA ARG A 197 12.99 4.28 -5.43
C ARG A 197 13.35 3.82 -6.83
N GLY A 198 13.40 2.51 -7.06
CA GLY A 198 13.77 1.96 -8.36
C GLY A 198 12.85 2.46 -9.48
N ALA A 199 11.52 2.38 -9.28
CA ALA A 199 10.57 2.88 -10.27
C ALA A 199 10.66 4.41 -10.47
N PHE A 200 10.83 5.18 -9.39
CA PHE A 200 10.96 6.64 -9.46
C PHE A 200 12.19 7.07 -10.24
N GLU A 201 13.35 6.48 -9.93
CA GLU A 201 14.61 6.79 -10.60
C GLU A 201 14.61 6.33 -12.07
N GLU A 202 14.01 5.15 -12.36
CA GLU A 202 13.86 4.62 -13.73
C GLU A 202 12.96 5.52 -14.58
N LEU A 203 11.76 5.89 -14.08
CA LEU A 203 10.82 6.75 -14.81
C LEU A 203 11.37 8.15 -15.11
N LEU A 204 12.31 8.63 -14.29
CA LEU A 204 12.98 9.92 -14.48
C LEU A 204 14.36 9.80 -15.17
N GLU A 205 14.82 8.59 -15.48
CA GLU A 205 16.14 8.32 -16.09
C GLU A 205 17.34 8.83 -15.25
N ILE A 206 17.20 8.74 -13.90
CA ILE A 206 18.19 9.25 -12.94
C ILE A 206 18.76 8.17 -12.01
N GLU A 207 18.74 6.91 -12.40
CA GLU A 207 19.31 5.81 -11.63
C GLU A 207 20.76 6.14 -11.26
N ASP A 208 21.11 5.91 -10.01
CA ASP A 208 22.42 6.18 -9.42
C ASP A 208 22.90 7.64 -9.46
N LYS A 209 22.03 8.61 -9.83
CA LYS A 209 22.35 10.04 -9.89
C LYS A 209 21.74 10.88 -8.77
N CYS A 210 20.84 10.28 -7.99
CA CYS A 210 20.12 11.00 -6.96
C CYS A 210 21.03 11.38 -5.78
N VAL A 211 20.85 12.62 -5.28
CA VAL A 211 21.55 13.16 -4.13
C VAL A 211 20.56 13.28 -2.96
N TYR A 212 20.42 12.22 -2.19
CA TYR A 212 19.54 12.20 -1.04
C TYR A 212 20.21 12.79 0.21
N ALA A 213 19.49 13.67 0.93
CA ALA A 213 19.88 14.11 2.27
C ALA A 213 19.60 13.03 3.31
N GLN A 214 18.56 12.23 3.10
CA GLN A 214 18.19 11.08 3.93
C GLN A 214 17.66 9.95 3.05
N GLU A 215 18.02 8.71 3.41
CA GLU A 215 17.48 7.49 2.82
C GLU A 215 16.74 6.70 3.91
N LEU A 216 15.47 6.38 3.70
CA LEU A 216 14.60 5.79 4.69
C LEU A 216 14.07 4.41 4.22
N ASP A 217 13.78 3.55 5.19
CA ASP A 217 13.44 2.14 4.97
C ASP A 217 11.99 1.89 4.55
N THR A 218 11.03 2.75 4.93
CA THR A 218 9.60 2.54 4.65
C THR A 218 8.93 3.75 4.01
N THR A 219 7.83 3.50 3.30
CA THR A 219 6.98 4.55 2.71
C THR A 219 6.43 5.49 3.79
N GLY A 220 5.97 4.93 4.92
CA GLY A 220 5.43 5.72 6.03
C GLY A 220 6.49 6.62 6.69
N THR A 221 7.74 6.15 6.82
CA THR A 221 8.84 6.99 7.38
C THR A 221 9.20 8.14 6.46
N VAL A 222 9.15 7.97 5.14
CA VAL A 222 9.33 9.09 4.18
C VAL A 222 8.26 10.14 4.39
N MET A 223 6.98 9.75 4.39
CA MET A 223 5.87 10.70 4.57
C MET A 223 5.98 11.46 5.89
N ALA A 224 6.23 10.76 7.00
CA ALA A 224 6.39 11.38 8.32
C ALA A 224 7.57 12.36 8.38
N ASN A 225 8.71 12.03 7.76
CA ASN A 225 9.88 12.90 7.74
C ASN A 225 9.68 14.11 6.82
N VAL A 226 9.02 13.97 5.67
CA VAL A 226 8.65 15.11 4.82
C VAL A 226 7.71 16.05 5.57
N ALA A 227 6.67 15.53 6.24
CA ALA A 227 5.74 16.33 7.03
C ALA A 227 6.42 17.12 8.15
N ALA A 228 7.47 16.56 8.76
CA ALA A 228 8.18 17.15 9.90
C ALA A 228 9.35 18.08 9.52
N THR A 229 9.79 18.09 8.25
CA THR A 229 11.00 18.79 7.82
C THR A 229 10.66 19.93 6.88
N PRO A 230 10.73 21.20 7.30
CA PRO A 230 10.52 22.34 6.42
C PRO A 230 11.48 22.33 5.23
N GLY A 231 10.93 22.51 4.01
CA GLY A 231 11.66 22.45 2.76
C GLY A 231 11.93 21.05 2.23
N ALA A 232 11.40 20.00 2.87
CA ALA A 232 11.55 18.63 2.40
C ALA A 232 10.76 18.36 1.12
N ILE A 233 11.32 17.48 0.29
CA ILE A 233 10.67 16.80 -0.82
C ILE A 233 10.94 15.31 -0.71
N GLY A 234 9.94 14.49 -1.04
CA GLY A 234 10.05 13.04 -1.07
C GLY A 234 9.05 12.44 -2.06
N TYR A 235 8.95 11.13 -2.08
CA TYR A 235 7.98 10.41 -2.91
C TYR A 235 7.41 9.21 -2.16
N VAL A 236 6.12 8.98 -2.37
CA VAL A 236 5.36 7.87 -1.75
C VAL A 236 4.38 7.27 -2.77
N SER A 237 3.82 6.12 -2.46
CA SER A 237 2.66 5.58 -3.17
C SER A 237 1.44 6.46 -2.96
N LEU A 238 0.64 6.68 -4.01
CA LEU A 238 -0.54 7.53 -3.97
C LEU A 238 -1.58 7.02 -2.97
N ASP A 239 -1.71 5.70 -2.80
CA ASP A 239 -2.69 5.05 -1.93
C ASP A 239 -2.49 5.34 -0.44
N VAL A 240 -1.31 5.81 -0.03
CA VAL A 240 -1.00 6.18 1.37
C VAL A 240 -1.00 7.68 1.63
N LEU A 241 -1.21 8.50 0.59
CA LEU A 241 -1.19 9.97 0.72
C LEU A 241 -2.29 10.45 1.69
N ASP A 242 -1.93 11.36 2.60
CA ASP A 242 -2.84 11.99 3.55
C ASP A 242 -2.60 13.51 3.67
N ASP A 243 -3.39 14.19 4.50
CA ASP A 243 -3.37 15.65 4.67
C ASP A 243 -2.15 16.18 5.45
N THR A 244 -1.20 15.35 5.86
CA THR A 244 0.00 15.78 6.59
C THR A 244 1.06 16.38 5.67
N VAL A 245 1.00 16.08 4.38
CA VAL A 245 1.90 16.56 3.33
C VAL A 245 1.10 17.14 2.16
N SER A 246 1.76 17.86 1.25
CA SER A 246 1.17 18.32 0.01
C SER A 246 1.78 17.57 -1.17
N ALA A 247 0.94 17.11 -2.12
CA ALA A 247 1.42 16.52 -3.36
C ALA A 247 1.67 17.60 -4.41
N LEU A 248 2.79 17.50 -5.13
CA LEU A 248 3.09 18.35 -6.30
C LEU A 248 2.39 17.78 -7.54
N SER A 249 1.91 18.66 -8.39
CA SER A 249 1.64 18.33 -9.79
C SER A 249 2.95 18.22 -10.57
N ILE A 250 3.01 17.31 -11.54
CA ILE A 250 4.16 17.16 -12.45
C ILE A 250 3.69 17.55 -13.84
N ASP A 251 4.38 18.51 -14.47
CA ASP A 251 4.01 19.07 -15.78
C ASP A 251 2.55 19.59 -15.83
N GLY A 252 2.04 20.07 -14.70
CA GLY A 252 0.65 20.53 -14.54
C GLY A 252 -0.37 19.42 -14.30
N VAL A 253 0.05 18.16 -14.21
CA VAL A 253 -0.82 17.00 -13.99
C VAL A 253 -0.72 16.56 -12.52
N ALA A 254 -1.85 16.51 -11.82
CA ALA A 254 -1.90 16.06 -10.44
C ALA A 254 -1.78 14.52 -10.35
N ALA A 255 -1.13 14.05 -9.27
CA ALA A 255 -1.16 12.64 -8.91
C ALA A 255 -2.57 12.25 -8.46
N SER A 256 -3.34 11.63 -9.35
CA SER A 256 -4.70 11.17 -9.08
C SER A 256 -5.01 9.90 -9.86
N GLU A 257 -5.94 9.10 -9.34
CA GLU A 257 -6.43 7.89 -10.01
C GLU A 257 -6.92 8.21 -11.44
N GLU A 258 -7.69 9.31 -11.61
CA GLU A 258 -8.20 9.73 -12.92
C GLU A 258 -7.07 9.98 -13.93
N ASN A 259 -6.01 10.69 -13.54
CA ASN A 259 -4.90 11.03 -14.42
C ASN A 259 -4.00 9.81 -14.72
N ILE A 260 -3.93 8.85 -13.80
CA ILE A 260 -3.19 7.59 -14.02
C ILE A 260 -3.97 6.71 -15.01
N VAL A 261 -5.28 6.54 -14.84
CA VAL A 261 -6.15 5.81 -15.77
C VAL A 261 -6.14 6.45 -17.16
N ALA A 262 -6.13 7.78 -17.23
CA ALA A 262 -6.02 8.51 -18.49
C ALA A 262 -4.63 8.43 -19.15
N GLY A 263 -3.62 7.86 -18.46
CA GLY A 263 -2.23 7.80 -18.94
C GLY A 263 -1.55 9.18 -19.02
N THR A 264 -2.09 10.19 -18.36
CA THR A 264 -1.55 11.57 -18.38
C THR A 264 -0.54 11.82 -17.26
N TYR A 265 -0.61 11.09 -16.14
CA TYR A 265 0.35 11.18 -15.06
C TYR A 265 1.54 10.24 -15.32
N SER A 266 2.73 10.81 -15.47
CA SER A 266 3.93 10.09 -15.92
C SER A 266 4.55 9.15 -14.88
N LEU A 267 4.33 9.41 -13.58
CA LEU A 267 4.94 8.62 -12.51
C LEU A 267 4.00 7.51 -12.02
N SER A 268 3.64 6.59 -12.91
CA SER A 268 2.84 5.41 -12.60
C SER A 268 3.67 4.12 -12.76
N ARG A 269 3.32 3.08 -12.00
CA ARG A 269 4.08 1.84 -11.93
C ARG A 269 3.18 0.64 -11.61
N PRO A 270 3.58 -0.59 -11.95
CA PRO A 270 2.88 -1.78 -11.51
C PRO A 270 3.15 -2.10 -10.02
N PHE A 271 2.15 -2.68 -9.37
CA PHE A 271 2.30 -3.49 -8.18
C PHE A 271 2.30 -4.96 -8.60
N VAL A 272 3.39 -5.63 -8.31
CA VAL A 272 3.68 -7.00 -8.74
C VAL A 272 3.70 -7.92 -7.53
N MET A 273 2.98 -9.03 -7.61
CA MET A 273 3.11 -10.18 -6.72
C MET A 273 3.89 -11.28 -7.47
N ALA A 274 5.22 -11.26 -7.34
CA ALA A 274 6.10 -12.16 -8.07
C ALA A 274 6.04 -13.58 -7.51
N THR A 275 6.11 -14.57 -8.41
CA THR A 275 6.20 -16.00 -8.08
C THR A 275 7.40 -16.64 -8.76
N LYS A 276 7.94 -17.72 -8.20
CA LYS A 276 9.00 -18.51 -8.86
C LYS A 276 8.36 -19.47 -9.88
N GLY A 277 8.40 -19.06 -11.14
CA GLY A 277 7.62 -19.70 -12.22
C GLY A 277 6.14 -19.31 -12.21
N GLU A 278 5.41 -19.77 -13.21
CA GLU A 278 3.99 -19.46 -13.44
C GLU A 278 3.09 -19.80 -12.26
N ILE A 279 1.98 -19.05 -12.07
CA ILE A 279 0.97 -19.31 -11.02
C ILE A 279 0.49 -20.78 -11.10
N SER A 280 0.27 -21.32 -12.28
CA SER A 280 -0.18 -22.70 -12.49
C SER A 280 0.80 -23.77 -11.99
N LYS A 281 2.02 -23.40 -11.66
CA LYS A 281 3.07 -24.28 -11.09
C LYS A 281 3.23 -24.12 -9.58
N GLN A 282 2.52 -23.16 -8.97
CA GLN A 282 2.54 -22.94 -7.52
C GLN A 282 1.66 -23.98 -6.79
N SER A 283 1.73 -23.97 -5.46
CA SER A 283 0.81 -24.78 -4.66
C SER A 283 -0.65 -24.38 -4.89
N GLU A 284 -1.59 -25.31 -4.69
CA GLU A 284 -3.04 -25.05 -4.81
C GLU A 284 -3.46 -23.85 -3.96
N LEU A 285 -2.85 -23.69 -2.78
CA LEU A 285 -3.12 -22.58 -1.87
C LEU A 285 -2.71 -21.22 -2.48
N VAL A 286 -1.53 -21.14 -3.10
CA VAL A 286 -1.06 -19.92 -3.77
C VAL A 286 -1.91 -19.64 -5.00
N GLN A 287 -2.24 -20.66 -5.80
CA GLN A 287 -3.15 -20.51 -6.95
C GLN A 287 -4.53 -19.98 -6.51
N SER A 288 -5.08 -20.50 -5.41
CA SER A 288 -6.35 -20.04 -4.85
C SER A 288 -6.27 -18.57 -4.37
N PHE A 289 -5.15 -18.16 -3.80
CA PHE A 289 -4.95 -16.75 -3.40
C PHE A 289 -4.94 -15.81 -4.62
N PHE A 290 -4.24 -16.17 -5.70
CA PHE A 290 -4.28 -15.40 -6.95
C PHE A 290 -5.67 -15.40 -7.60
N ALA A 291 -6.39 -16.52 -7.56
CA ALA A 291 -7.77 -16.58 -8.03
C ALA A 291 -8.69 -15.65 -7.23
N TYR A 292 -8.48 -15.55 -5.92
CA TYR A 292 -9.20 -14.59 -5.07
C TYR A 292 -8.88 -13.14 -5.45
N ILE A 293 -7.58 -12.79 -5.67
CA ILE A 293 -7.18 -11.45 -6.10
C ILE A 293 -7.89 -11.05 -7.40
N GLN A 294 -8.05 -12.00 -8.33
CA GLN A 294 -8.71 -11.80 -9.62
C GLN A 294 -10.25 -11.86 -9.55
N SER A 295 -10.83 -12.29 -8.44
CA SER A 295 -12.28 -12.31 -8.24
C SER A 295 -12.87 -10.90 -8.13
N GLU A 296 -14.19 -10.78 -8.27
CA GLU A 296 -14.90 -9.50 -8.10
C GLU A 296 -14.61 -8.89 -6.71
N GLU A 297 -14.55 -9.71 -5.66
CA GLU A 297 -14.26 -9.28 -4.28
C GLU A 297 -12.82 -8.76 -4.15
N GLY A 298 -11.83 -9.47 -4.69
CA GLY A 298 -10.43 -9.04 -4.68
C GLY A 298 -10.22 -7.75 -5.48
N GLN A 299 -10.84 -7.63 -6.64
CA GLN A 299 -10.79 -6.42 -7.47
C GLN A 299 -11.44 -5.21 -6.78
N GLU A 300 -12.52 -5.43 -6.04
CA GLU A 300 -13.16 -4.37 -5.25
C GLU A 300 -12.26 -3.91 -4.10
N ILE A 301 -11.53 -4.81 -3.44
CA ILE A 301 -10.52 -4.45 -2.43
C ILE A 301 -9.43 -3.57 -3.04
N ILE A 302 -8.92 -3.92 -4.23
CA ILE A 302 -7.88 -3.12 -4.93
C ILE A 302 -8.37 -1.68 -5.15
N LYS A 303 -9.61 -1.50 -5.63
CA LYS A 303 -10.20 -0.17 -5.81
C LYS A 303 -10.41 0.57 -4.48
N GLN A 304 -10.90 -0.13 -3.45
CA GLN A 304 -11.17 0.49 -2.14
C GLN A 304 -9.90 1.00 -1.44
N VAL A 305 -8.76 0.39 -1.70
CA VAL A 305 -7.47 0.90 -1.18
C VAL A 305 -6.92 2.07 -2.00
N GLY A 306 -7.55 2.46 -3.11
CA GLY A 306 -7.17 3.60 -3.95
C GLY A 306 -6.21 3.23 -5.07
N LEU A 307 -6.20 1.98 -5.52
CA LEU A 307 -5.36 1.47 -6.60
C LEU A 307 -6.19 1.15 -7.85
N ILE A 308 -5.52 1.10 -8.98
CA ILE A 308 -6.13 0.89 -10.29
C ILE A 308 -5.96 -0.57 -10.72
N LEU A 309 -7.01 -1.16 -11.29
CA LEU A 309 -6.91 -2.50 -11.86
C LEU A 309 -6.01 -2.48 -13.09
N PRO A 310 -5.16 -3.51 -13.28
CA PRO A 310 -4.43 -3.67 -14.54
C PRO A 310 -5.41 -3.97 -15.70
N GLU A 311 -5.06 -3.52 -16.91
CA GLU A 311 -5.85 -3.80 -18.12
C GLU A 311 -5.83 -5.28 -18.53
#